data_1d59869a92e388bd339373cbba68e0a8
#
_entry.id   1d59869a92e388bd339373cbba68e0a8
#
_cell.length_a   1.000
_cell.length_b   1.000
_cell.length_c   1.000
_cell.angle_alpha   90.00
_cell.angle_beta   90.00
_cell.angle_gamma   90.00
#
_symmetry.space_group_name_H-M   'P 1'
#
loop_
_entity.id
_entity.type
_entity.pdbx_description
1 polymer ?
#
loop_
_entity_poly.entity_id
_entity_poly.type
_entity_poly.pdbx_seq_one_letter_code
_entity_poly.pdbx_strand_id
1 'polypeptide(L)'
;VLMLLALLVGCATSRPPQRYAWVTGLKADKAERYEYLHAHVWPDVNQMIKQCHIQNFSIHECNINGQLYLFAYLEYTGTNFDADMNKMAADPTTKNWWKQTDPCQTPLPDAAAKGKIWSDTKEVYFLP
;
A
#
# COMPACT_ATOMS: atom_id res chain seq x y z
N VAL A 1 -15.59 -24.64 -50.88
CA VAL A 1 -15.84 -23.38 -50.21
C VAL A 1 -15.03 -23.42 -48.90
N LEU A 2 -13.91 -22.66 -48.85
CA LEU A 2 -13.03 -22.61 -47.70
C LEU A 2 -13.50 -21.45 -46.81
N MET A 3 -14.02 -21.77 -45.62
CA MET A 3 -14.49 -20.77 -44.65
C MET A 3 -13.30 -20.35 -43.78
N LEU A 4 -12.80 -19.14 -44.03
CA LEU A 4 -11.70 -18.55 -43.28
C LEU A 4 -12.24 -18.03 -41.94
N LEU A 5 -11.93 -18.72 -40.85
CA LEU A 5 -12.29 -18.30 -39.49
C LEU A 5 -11.27 -17.25 -39.04
N ALA A 6 -11.63 -15.97 -39.06
CA ALA A 6 -10.80 -14.90 -38.54
C ALA A 6 -10.88 -14.93 -37.02
N LEU A 7 -9.81 -15.38 -36.36
CA LEU A 7 -9.61 -15.22 -34.92
C LEU A 7 -9.32 -13.75 -34.62
N LEU A 8 -10.32 -13.04 -34.11
CA LEU A 8 -10.12 -11.71 -33.49
C LEU A 8 -9.39 -11.90 -32.16
N VAL A 9 -8.09 -11.76 -32.18
CA VAL A 9 -7.27 -11.60 -30.96
C VAL A 9 -7.58 -10.20 -30.44
N GLY A 10 -8.54 -10.09 -29.55
CA GLY A 10 -8.80 -8.88 -28.80
C GLY A 10 -7.61 -8.59 -27.90
N CYS A 11 -6.80 -7.58 -28.23
CA CYS A 11 -5.87 -6.99 -27.28
C CYS A 11 -6.68 -6.44 -26.11
N ALA A 12 -6.76 -7.17 -25.01
CA ALA A 12 -7.24 -6.63 -23.77
C ALA A 12 -6.22 -5.55 -23.35
N THR A 13 -6.55 -4.28 -23.55
CA THR A 13 -5.76 -3.17 -23.01
C THR A 13 -5.89 -3.23 -21.49
N SER A 14 -4.85 -3.70 -20.82
CA SER A 14 -4.79 -3.68 -19.37
C SER A 14 -4.87 -2.24 -18.90
N ARG A 15 -5.80 -1.95 -17.98
CA ARG A 15 -5.92 -0.63 -17.37
C ARG A 15 -4.59 -0.29 -16.66
N PRO A 16 -4.04 0.92 -16.83
CA PRO A 16 -2.85 1.31 -16.09
C PRO A 16 -3.13 1.25 -14.57
N PRO A 17 -2.14 0.89 -13.74
CA PRO A 17 -2.28 0.86 -12.30
C PRO A 17 -2.68 2.23 -11.74
N GLN A 18 -3.53 2.24 -10.73
CA GLN A 18 -3.75 3.43 -9.90
C GLN A 18 -2.59 3.54 -8.90
N ARG A 19 -2.07 4.74 -8.68
CA ARG A 19 -0.96 4.97 -7.76
C ARG A 19 -1.45 5.66 -6.50
N TYR A 20 -0.95 5.21 -5.37
CA TYR A 20 -1.21 5.80 -4.07
C TYR A 20 0.11 6.08 -3.38
N ALA A 21 0.19 7.24 -2.74
CA ALA A 21 1.29 7.58 -1.86
C ALA A 21 0.73 8.17 -0.56
N TRP A 22 1.35 7.78 0.56
CA TRP A 22 0.92 8.18 1.88
C TRP A 22 2.09 8.61 2.74
N VAL A 23 1.82 9.36 3.80
CA VAL A 23 2.82 9.78 4.77
C VAL A 23 2.28 9.59 6.19
N THR A 24 3.17 9.18 7.11
CA THR A 24 2.90 9.14 8.54
C THR A 24 4.18 9.44 9.33
N GLY A 25 4.05 9.81 10.59
CA GLY A 25 5.18 9.93 11.50
C GLY A 25 5.66 8.55 11.98
N LEU A 26 6.93 8.44 12.32
CA LEU A 26 7.54 7.29 12.99
C LEU A 26 8.09 7.72 14.34
N LYS A 27 7.78 6.98 15.41
CA LYS A 27 8.32 7.23 16.74
C LYS A 27 9.80 6.84 16.76
N ALA A 28 10.66 7.76 17.19
CA ALA A 28 12.11 7.53 17.21
C ALA A 28 12.51 6.32 18.07
N ASP A 29 11.86 6.12 19.21
CA ASP A 29 12.08 4.99 20.11
C ASP A 29 11.51 3.65 19.59
N LYS A 30 10.80 3.67 18.45
CA LYS A 30 10.21 2.49 17.80
C LYS A 30 10.76 2.24 16.39
N ALA A 31 11.66 3.10 15.90
CA ALA A 31 12.18 3.00 14.53
C ALA A 31 12.86 1.64 14.28
N GLU A 32 13.80 1.21 15.12
CA GLU A 32 14.46 -0.09 15.00
C GLU A 32 13.45 -1.26 15.00
N ARG A 33 12.40 -1.18 15.81
CA ARG A 33 11.36 -2.21 15.85
C ARG A 33 10.58 -2.24 14.54
N TYR A 34 10.23 -1.08 13.98
CA TYR A 34 9.52 -0.96 12.72
C TYR A 34 10.35 -1.51 11.56
N GLU A 35 11.63 -1.12 11.48
CA GLU A 35 12.57 -1.62 10.48
C GLU A 35 12.75 -3.14 10.57
N TYR A 36 12.92 -3.68 11.78
CA TYR A 36 13.02 -5.12 12.01
C TYR A 36 11.79 -5.87 11.49
N LEU A 37 10.58 -5.38 11.80
CA LEU A 37 9.33 -5.98 11.33
C LEU A 37 9.29 -6.01 9.80
N HIS A 38 9.66 -4.93 9.13
CA HIS A 38 9.62 -4.83 7.67
C HIS A 38 10.77 -5.57 6.97
N ALA A 39 11.87 -5.83 7.66
CA ALA A 39 12.90 -6.76 7.19
C ALA A 39 12.45 -8.24 7.30
N HIS A 40 11.43 -8.53 8.09
CA HIS A 40 10.93 -9.88 8.37
C HIS A 40 9.40 -9.96 8.22
N VAL A 41 8.86 -9.40 7.14
CA VAL A 41 7.41 -9.40 6.89
C VAL A 41 6.88 -10.84 6.84
N TRP A 42 5.78 -11.08 7.51
CA TRP A 42 5.16 -12.39 7.52
C TRP A 42 4.66 -12.76 6.11
N PRO A 43 4.95 -14.00 5.63
CA PRO A 43 4.59 -14.41 4.27
C PRO A 43 3.12 -14.21 3.92
N ASP A 44 2.20 -14.51 4.87
CA ASP A 44 0.77 -14.38 4.66
C ASP A 44 0.32 -12.91 4.51
N VAL A 45 1.02 -11.96 5.16
CA VAL A 45 0.79 -10.52 4.97
C VAL A 45 1.13 -10.12 3.55
N ASN A 46 2.30 -10.52 3.05
CA ASN A 46 2.71 -10.26 1.66
C ASN A 46 1.74 -10.92 0.66
N GLN A 47 1.25 -12.11 0.97
CA GLN A 47 0.27 -12.80 0.14
C GLN A 47 -1.07 -12.04 0.09
N MET A 48 -1.56 -11.56 1.24
CA MET A 48 -2.80 -10.77 1.30
C MET A 48 -2.68 -9.46 0.52
N ILE A 49 -1.55 -8.76 0.64
CA ILE A 49 -1.28 -7.55 -0.14
C ILE A 49 -1.40 -7.83 -1.65
N LYS A 50 -0.80 -8.92 -2.14
CA LYS A 50 -0.90 -9.33 -3.55
C LYS A 50 -2.32 -9.73 -3.95
N GLN A 51 -3.04 -10.44 -3.09
CA GLN A 51 -4.44 -10.83 -3.31
C GLN A 51 -5.40 -9.62 -3.35
N CYS A 52 -5.01 -8.50 -2.75
CA CYS A 52 -5.70 -7.22 -2.83
C CYS A 52 -5.22 -6.35 -4.00
N HIS A 53 -4.61 -6.95 -5.02
CA HIS A 53 -4.18 -6.31 -6.27
C HIS A 53 -3.16 -5.17 -6.08
N ILE A 54 -2.36 -5.22 -5.02
CA ILE A 54 -1.29 -4.28 -4.74
C ILE A 54 0.03 -4.84 -5.26
N GLN A 55 0.79 -3.99 -5.95
CA GLN A 55 2.14 -4.25 -6.43
C GLN A 55 3.03 -3.01 -6.26
N ASN A 56 4.34 -3.18 -6.45
CA ASN A 56 5.32 -2.10 -6.34
C ASN A 56 5.17 -1.27 -5.06
N PHE A 57 4.84 -1.98 -3.96
CA PHE A 57 4.67 -1.38 -2.66
C PHE A 57 6.02 -1.17 -1.98
N SER A 58 6.30 0.08 -1.62
CA SER A 58 7.52 0.46 -0.90
C SER A 58 7.21 1.43 0.22
N ILE A 59 8.02 1.38 1.27
CA ILE A 59 7.97 2.33 2.39
C ILE A 59 9.38 2.89 2.56
N HIS A 60 9.49 4.21 2.66
CA HIS A 60 10.75 4.93 2.80
C HIS A 60 10.72 5.73 4.10
N GLU A 61 11.82 5.70 4.85
CA GLU A 61 12.01 6.50 6.05
C GLU A 61 12.80 7.77 5.72
N CYS A 62 12.43 8.88 6.35
CA CYS A 62 13.11 10.16 6.21
C CYS A 62 13.12 10.93 7.53
N ASN A 63 14.26 11.55 7.86
CA ASN A 63 14.36 12.48 8.97
C ASN A 63 14.18 13.91 8.45
N ILE A 64 13.20 14.61 8.98
CA ILE A 64 12.94 16.03 8.66
C ILE A 64 12.98 16.81 9.98
N ASN A 65 13.99 17.63 10.15
CA ASN A 65 14.19 18.47 11.34
C ASN A 65 14.14 17.68 12.67
N GLY A 66 14.73 16.48 12.69
CA GLY A 66 14.77 15.64 13.90
C GLY A 66 13.53 14.75 14.12
N GLN A 67 12.52 14.88 13.28
CA GLN A 67 11.33 14.01 13.28
C GLN A 67 11.42 12.97 12.17
N LEU A 68 11.16 11.70 12.50
CA LEU A 68 11.10 10.62 11.51
C LEU A 68 9.72 10.55 10.87
N TYR A 69 9.72 10.33 9.56
CA TYR A 69 8.53 10.12 8.74
C TYR A 69 8.69 8.89 7.87
N LEU A 70 7.58 8.25 7.57
CA LEU A 70 7.46 7.16 6.60
C LEU A 70 6.67 7.65 5.39
N PHE A 71 7.19 7.37 4.20
CA PHE A 71 6.53 7.62 2.92
C PHE A 71 6.26 6.28 2.26
N ALA A 72 5.01 5.96 2.04
CA ALA A 72 4.58 4.75 1.37
C ALA A 72 4.16 5.06 -0.06
N TYR A 73 4.51 4.18 -0.99
CA TYR A 73 4.04 4.19 -2.37
C TYR A 73 3.55 2.80 -2.74
N LEU A 74 2.45 2.72 -3.46
CA LEU A 74 1.98 1.47 -4.04
C LEU A 74 1.24 1.69 -5.36
N GLU A 75 1.15 0.63 -6.14
CA GLU A 75 0.33 0.53 -7.32
C GLU A 75 -0.81 -0.46 -7.10
N TYR A 76 -1.99 -0.08 -7.53
CA TYR A 76 -3.19 -0.89 -7.46
C TYR A 76 -3.69 -1.27 -8.85
N THR A 77 -3.84 -2.56 -9.10
CA THR A 77 -4.25 -3.12 -10.40
C THR A 77 -5.68 -3.65 -10.40
N GLY A 78 -6.37 -3.59 -9.27
CA GLY A 78 -7.75 -4.05 -9.12
C GLY A 78 -8.78 -3.07 -9.69
N THR A 79 -10.05 -3.39 -9.48
CA THR A 79 -11.18 -2.61 -9.98
C THR A 79 -11.99 -1.90 -8.90
N ASN A 80 -11.81 -2.29 -7.63
CA ASN A 80 -12.51 -1.71 -6.49
C ASN A 80 -11.57 -1.64 -5.28
N PHE A 81 -10.86 -0.52 -5.15
CA PHE A 81 -9.87 -0.31 -4.10
C PHE A 81 -10.48 -0.42 -2.69
N ASP A 82 -11.64 0.18 -2.46
CA ASP A 82 -12.28 0.15 -1.14
C ASP A 82 -12.66 -1.27 -0.72
N ALA A 83 -13.18 -2.08 -1.64
CA ALA A 83 -13.51 -3.48 -1.36
C ALA A 83 -12.26 -4.31 -1.03
N ASP A 84 -11.16 -4.09 -1.76
CA ASP A 84 -9.89 -4.79 -1.51
C ASP A 84 -9.25 -4.34 -0.18
N MET A 85 -9.32 -3.05 0.16
CA MET A 85 -8.85 -2.57 1.47
C MET A 85 -9.70 -3.10 2.61
N ASN A 86 -11.02 -3.20 2.46
CA ASN A 86 -11.91 -3.82 3.44
C ASN A 86 -11.61 -5.31 3.61
N LYS A 87 -11.32 -6.04 2.53
CA LYS A 87 -10.87 -7.43 2.56
C LYS A 87 -9.58 -7.58 3.36
N MET A 88 -8.59 -6.73 3.10
CA MET A 88 -7.31 -6.72 3.83
C MET A 88 -7.54 -6.42 5.32
N ALA A 89 -8.36 -5.43 5.65
CA ALA A 89 -8.68 -5.06 7.03
C ALA A 89 -9.48 -6.14 7.78
N ALA A 90 -10.18 -7.03 7.09
CA ALA A 90 -10.89 -8.15 7.68
C ALA A 90 -9.98 -9.37 7.94
N ASP A 91 -8.82 -9.46 7.28
CA ASP A 91 -7.90 -10.58 7.42
C ASP A 91 -7.26 -10.64 8.82
N PRO A 92 -7.37 -11.78 9.53
CA PRO A 92 -6.83 -11.90 10.90
C PRO A 92 -5.31 -11.72 10.98
N THR A 93 -4.56 -12.23 10.00
CA THR A 93 -3.10 -12.11 9.97
C THR A 93 -2.68 -10.67 9.76
N THR A 94 -3.30 -9.96 8.82
CA THR A 94 -3.06 -8.54 8.59
C THR A 94 -3.40 -7.70 9.82
N LYS A 95 -4.52 -7.97 10.50
CA LYS A 95 -4.86 -7.30 11.76
C LYS A 95 -3.79 -7.49 12.83
N ASN A 96 -3.26 -8.70 12.95
CA ASN A 96 -2.20 -8.99 13.92
C ASN A 96 -0.89 -8.31 13.54
N TRP A 97 -0.59 -8.21 12.24
CA TRP A 97 0.54 -7.43 11.73
C TRP A 97 0.41 -5.96 12.09
N TRP A 98 -0.73 -5.34 11.84
CA TRP A 98 -0.98 -3.95 12.17
C TRP A 98 -0.89 -3.67 13.68
N LYS A 99 -1.30 -4.59 14.53
CA LYS A 99 -1.07 -4.47 15.99
C LYS A 99 0.41 -4.36 16.37
N GLN A 100 1.32 -4.83 15.52
CA GLN A 100 2.77 -4.68 15.73
C GLN A 100 3.29 -3.36 15.15
N THR A 101 2.78 -2.93 13.99
CA THR A 101 3.29 -1.79 13.25
C THR A 101 2.65 -0.46 13.66
N ASP A 102 1.34 -0.41 13.87
CA ASP A 102 0.62 0.81 14.21
C ASP A 102 1.16 1.52 15.46
N PRO A 103 1.53 0.82 16.54
CA PRO A 103 2.09 1.47 17.73
C PRO A 103 3.44 2.16 17.49
N CYS A 104 4.15 1.84 16.41
CA CYS A 104 5.41 2.48 16.02
C CYS A 104 5.19 3.83 15.33
N GLN A 105 4.00 4.09 14.85
CA GLN A 105 3.67 5.23 13.99
C GLN A 105 2.97 6.34 14.79
N THR A 106 3.11 7.58 14.30
CA THR A 106 2.40 8.75 14.83
C THR A 106 1.63 9.39 13.68
N PRO A 107 0.30 9.21 13.61
CA PRO A 107 -0.52 9.83 12.57
C PRO A 107 -0.34 11.34 12.54
N LEU A 108 -0.31 11.93 11.35
CA LEU A 108 -0.41 13.37 11.18
C LEU A 108 -1.82 13.86 11.56
N PRO A 109 -2.00 15.15 11.90
CA PRO A 109 -3.27 15.66 12.42
C PRO A 109 -4.49 15.36 11.57
N ASP A 110 -4.38 15.43 10.24
CA ASP A 110 -5.46 15.14 9.29
C ASP A 110 -5.87 13.66 9.28
N ALA A 111 -4.90 12.76 9.37
CA ALA A 111 -5.16 11.32 9.47
C ALA A 111 -5.73 10.96 10.84
N ALA A 112 -5.16 11.51 11.92
CA ALA A 112 -5.62 11.29 13.28
C ALA A 112 -7.08 11.72 13.46
N ALA A 113 -7.49 12.85 12.89
CA ALA A 113 -8.87 13.33 12.94
C ALA A 113 -9.87 12.37 12.25
N LYS A 114 -9.40 11.52 11.34
CA LYS A 114 -10.19 10.49 10.63
C LYS A 114 -10.03 9.09 11.22
N GLY A 115 -9.29 8.94 12.34
CA GLY A 115 -8.96 7.65 12.92
C GLY A 115 -8.06 6.77 12.04
N LYS A 116 -7.25 7.39 11.16
CA LYS A 116 -6.31 6.73 10.26
C LYS A 116 -4.87 6.89 10.74
N ILE A 117 -4.00 5.98 10.31
CA ILE A 117 -2.54 6.08 10.55
C ILE A 117 -1.87 6.93 9.47
N TRP A 118 -2.25 6.74 8.23
CA TRP A 118 -1.61 7.33 7.06
C TRP A 118 -2.40 8.50 6.51
N SER A 119 -1.71 9.60 6.23
CA SER A 119 -2.26 10.76 5.52
C SER A 119 -2.19 10.55 4.02
N ASP A 120 -3.26 10.90 3.35
CA ASP A 120 -3.31 10.87 1.88
C ASP A 120 -2.43 11.97 1.30
N THR A 121 -1.85 11.71 0.13
CA THR A 121 -1.13 12.69 -0.67
C THR A 121 -1.83 12.91 -2.01
N LYS A 122 -1.49 14.01 -2.68
CA LYS A 122 -1.97 14.31 -4.03
C LYS A 122 -0.84 14.09 -5.03
N GLU A 123 -1.04 13.21 -6.02
CA GLU A 123 -0.12 13.11 -7.14
C GLU A 123 -0.18 14.42 -7.95
N VAL A 124 0.97 15.06 -8.15
CA VAL A 124 1.09 16.30 -8.91
C VAL A 124 1.80 16.11 -10.24
N TYR A 125 2.47 14.98 -10.42
CA TYR A 125 3.18 14.64 -11.65
C TYR A 125 3.41 13.12 -11.74
N PHE A 126 3.29 12.60 -12.94
CA PHE A 126 3.68 11.24 -13.30
C PHE A 126 4.14 11.20 -14.76
N LEU A 127 5.28 10.58 -15.01
CA LEU A 127 5.78 10.24 -16.34
C LEU A 127 5.66 8.72 -16.51
N PRO A 128 4.85 8.21 -17.48
CA PRO A 128 4.70 6.79 -17.75
C PRO A 128 5.97 6.19 -18.43
#